data_020307a72090a435d8f4db67775ce8f0
#
_entry.id   020307a72090a435d8f4db67775ce8f0
#
_cell.length_a   1.000
_cell.length_b   1.000
_cell.length_c   1.000
_cell.angle_alpha   90.00
_cell.angle_beta   90.00
_cell.angle_gamma   90.00
#
_symmetry.space_group_name_H-M   'P 1'
#
loop_
_entity.id
_entity.type
_entity.pdbx_description
1 polymer ?
#
loop_
_entity_poly.entity_id
_entity_poly.type
_entity_poly.pdbx_seq_one_letter_code
_entity_poly.pdbx_strand_id
1 'polypeptide(L)'
;MITLNKIKKIYGSGQNCVIALDDISLHIDEGDFVAILGKSGSGKSTLLHILGALDRYDEGDYFLDGQDMNKCSDKELAKIRNDSIGLVMQDFALLGDKTVIFNVMLPMFFDHTPFKDMKRLAEIALQETGISNLKNKKVNQLSGGQKQRVSIARAIVKRPMLILADEPTGALDSKTGIEIMDMLSNLNKEGITIIVVTHDRDIASFCHRQITLADGKVISDITDDE
;
A
#
# COMPACT_ATOMS: atom_id res chain seq x y z
N MET A 1 5.99 -9.16 11.61
CA MET A 1 4.71 -8.51 11.31
C MET A 1 3.89 -9.26 10.26
N ILE A 2 4.40 -9.48 9.04
CA ILE A 2 3.70 -10.26 7.97
C ILE A 2 4.37 -11.64 7.83
N THR A 3 3.56 -12.72 7.78
CA THR A 3 4.05 -14.05 7.46
C THR A 3 3.12 -14.68 6.42
N LEU A 4 3.68 -15.07 5.29
CA LEU A 4 3.03 -15.84 4.24
C LEU A 4 3.67 -17.20 4.16
N ASN A 5 2.85 -18.28 4.18
CA ASN A 5 3.30 -19.64 4.04
C ASN A 5 2.58 -20.28 2.86
N LYS A 6 3.33 -20.57 1.78
CA LYS A 6 2.87 -21.28 0.59
C LYS A 6 1.58 -20.72 0.00
N ILE A 7 1.49 -19.39 -0.08
CA ILE A 7 0.31 -18.71 -0.66
C ILE A 7 0.21 -19.06 -2.13
N LYS A 8 -0.99 -19.50 -2.53
CA LYS A 8 -1.36 -19.76 -3.92
C LYS A 8 -2.60 -18.97 -4.29
N LYS A 9 -2.61 -18.41 -5.49
CA LYS A 9 -3.77 -17.70 -6.05
C LYS A 9 -4.00 -18.09 -7.48
N ILE A 10 -5.23 -18.49 -7.77
CA ILE A 10 -5.68 -18.92 -9.11
C ILE A 10 -6.85 -18.06 -9.53
N TYR A 11 -6.81 -17.51 -10.74
CA TYR A 11 -7.94 -16.81 -11.35
C TYR A 11 -8.53 -17.67 -12.47
N GLY A 12 -9.85 -17.57 -12.66
CA GLY A 12 -10.57 -18.32 -13.69
C GLY A 12 -11.03 -19.71 -13.21
N SER A 13 -11.60 -20.49 -14.15
CA SER A 13 -12.10 -21.84 -13.90
C SER A 13 -11.91 -22.75 -15.12
N GLY A 14 -11.76 -24.04 -14.90
CA GLY A 14 -11.61 -25.04 -15.96
C GLY A 14 -10.33 -24.83 -16.79
N GLN A 15 -10.47 -24.81 -18.13
CA GLN A 15 -9.31 -24.69 -19.05
C GLN A 15 -8.69 -23.29 -19.11
N ASN A 16 -9.34 -22.27 -18.52
CA ASN A 16 -8.87 -20.87 -18.52
C ASN A 16 -8.30 -20.46 -17.15
N CYS A 17 -7.76 -21.39 -16.36
CA CYS A 17 -7.12 -21.09 -15.09
C CYS A 17 -5.76 -20.42 -15.31
N VAL A 18 -5.51 -19.33 -14.57
CA VAL A 18 -4.21 -18.66 -14.49
C VAL A 18 -3.73 -18.69 -13.06
N ILE A 19 -2.58 -19.33 -12.83
CA ILE A 19 -1.92 -19.30 -11.52
C ILE A 19 -1.20 -17.97 -11.42
N ALA A 20 -1.72 -17.07 -10.59
CA ALA A 20 -1.16 -15.73 -10.39
C ALA A 20 -0.08 -15.71 -9.31
N LEU A 21 -0.21 -16.57 -8.28
CA LEU A 21 0.81 -16.82 -7.26
C LEU A 21 0.91 -18.33 -7.04
N ASP A 22 2.15 -18.83 -6.91
CA ASP A 22 2.46 -20.24 -6.76
C ASP A 22 3.55 -20.43 -5.69
N ASP A 23 3.14 -20.92 -4.51
CA ASP A 23 4.01 -21.24 -3.37
C ASP A 23 4.80 -20.02 -2.84
N ILE A 24 4.13 -18.87 -2.64
CA ILE A 24 4.76 -17.68 -2.08
C ILE A 24 4.91 -17.87 -0.56
N SER A 25 6.15 -17.91 -0.10
CA SER A 25 6.50 -17.91 1.32
C SER A 25 7.41 -16.71 1.59
N LEU A 26 6.97 -15.79 2.47
CA LEU A 26 7.66 -14.55 2.80
C LEU A 26 7.45 -14.20 4.27
N HIS A 27 8.47 -13.60 4.85
CA HIS A 27 8.38 -12.95 6.16
C HIS A 27 8.83 -11.51 6.04
N ILE A 28 8.03 -10.55 6.57
CA ILE A 28 8.35 -9.12 6.59
C ILE A 28 8.21 -8.66 8.03
N ASP A 29 9.26 -8.07 8.56
CA ASP A 29 9.31 -7.57 9.93
C ASP A 29 8.65 -6.18 10.06
N GLU A 30 8.38 -5.78 11.29
CA GLU A 30 7.90 -4.45 11.61
C GLU A 30 9.01 -3.43 11.31
N GLY A 31 8.67 -2.34 10.63
CA GLY A 31 9.61 -1.31 10.22
C GLY A 31 10.38 -1.61 8.93
N ASP A 32 10.18 -2.77 8.29
CA ASP A 32 10.80 -3.05 7.00
C ASP A 32 10.34 -2.05 5.92
N PHE A 33 11.28 -1.67 5.04
CA PHE A 33 11.01 -0.95 3.80
C PHE A 33 11.37 -1.84 2.61
N VAL A 34 10.36 -2.45 1.99
CA VAL A 34 10.51 -3.54 1.02
C VAL A 34 10.04 -3.10 -0.37
N ALA A 35 10.84 -3.38 -1.40
CA ALA A 35 10.41 -3.29 -2.79
C ALA A 35 10.04 -4.68 -3.33
N ILE A 36 8.87 -4.80 -3.96
CA ILE A 36 8.48 -5.98 -4.74
C ILE A 36 8.64 -5.66 -6.22
N LEU A 37 9.63 -6.30 -6.84
CA LEU A 37 10.02 -6.13 -8.23
C LEU A 37 9.47 -7.27 -9.10
N GLY A 38 9.35 -7.01 -10.40
CA GLY A 38 9.00 -8.02 -11.39
C GLY A 38 8.37 -7.42 -12.65
N LYS A 39 8.34 -8.20 -13.72
CA LYS A 39 7.70 -7.78 -14.99
C LYS A 39 6.18 -7.68 -14.83
N SER A 40 5.52 -7.03 -15.81
CA SER A 40 4.05 -7.07 -15.89
C SER A 40 3.56 -8.52 -15.93
N GLY A 41 2.51 -8.84 -15.17
CA GLY A 41 1.97 -10.20 -15.08
C GLY A 41 2.71 -11.16 -14.13
N SER A 42 3.76 -10.73 -13.42
CA SER A 42 4.51 -11.61 -12.51
C SER A 42 3.81 -11.93 -11.18
N GLY A 43 2.62 -11.34 -10.92
CA GLY A 43 1.85 -11.58 -9.69
C GLY A 43 1.95 -10.47 -8.63
N LYS A 44 2.71 -9.37 -8.87
CA LYS A 44 2.93 -8.30 -7.87
C LYS A 44 1.65 -7.67 -7.33
N SER A 45 0.76 -7.21 -8.20
CA SER A 45 -0.50 -6.59 -7.78
C SER A 45 -1.42 -7.60 -7.09
N THR A 46 -1.39 -8.88 -7.52
CA THR A 46 -2.12 -9.95 -6.83
C THR A 46 -1.60 -10.14 -5.40
N LEU A 47 -0.27 -10.19 -5.22
CA LEU A 47 0.34 -10.29 -3.90
C LEU A 47 -0.02 -9.07 -3.04
N LEU A 48 0.08 -7.86 -3.60
CA LEU A 48 -0.30 -6.63 -2.91
C LEU A 48 -1.78 -6.63 -2.50
N HIS A 49 -2.68 -7.11 -3.35
CA HIS A 49 -4.11 -7.22 -3.02
C HIS A 49 -4.36 -8.22 -1.88
N ILE A 50 -3.63 -9.34 -1.83
CA ILE A 50 -3.73 -10.31 -0.72
C ILE A 50 -3.19 -9.67 0.57
N LEU A 51 -2.01 -9.03 0.52
CA LEU A 51 -1.43 -8.34 1.67
C LEU A 51 -2.36 -7.23 2.19
N GLY A 52 -3.04 -6.53 1.27
CA GLY A 52 -4.03 -5.49 1.57
C GLY A 52 -5.38 -6.03 2.03
N ALA A 53 -5.55 -7.35 2.15
CA ALA A 53 -6.85 -7.99 2.42
C ALA A 53 -7.97 -7.54 1.47
N LEU A 54 -7.60 -7.20 0.21
CA LEU A 54 -8.52 -6.81 -0.87
C LEU A 54 -8.99 -8.04 -1.66
N ASP A 55 -8.19 -9.09 -1.71
CA ASP A 55 -8.51 -10.36 -2.34
C ASP A 55 -8.14 -11.52 -1.40
N ARG A 56 -8.78 -12.66 -1.59
CA ARG A 56 -8.49 -13.90 -0.86
C ARG A 56 -7.56 -14.76 -1.69
N TYR A 57 -6.75 -15.57 -1.03
CA TYR A 57 -5.93 -16.61 -1.63
C TYR A 57 -6.64 -17.95 -1.60
N ASP A 58 -6.18 -18.92 -2.40
CA ASP A 58 -6.84 -20.22 -2.54
C ASP A 58 -6.21 -21.27 -1.63
N GLU A 59 -4.88 -21.22 -1.42
CA GLU A 59 -4.13 -22.15 -0.56
C GLU A 59 -3.06 -21.38 0.24
N GLY A 60 -2.62 -21.95 1.37
CA GLY A 60 -1.59 -21.41 2.24
C GLY A 60 -2.12 -20.68 3.46
N ASP A 61 -1.23 -19.99 4.19
CA ASP A 61 -1.57 -19.23 5.39
C ASP A 61 -1.00 -17.81 5.32
N TYR A 62 -1.80 -16.83 5.72
CA TYR A 62 -1.39 -15.44 5.87
C TYR A 62 -1.67 -14.95 7.29
N PHE A 63 -0.62 -14.50 7.97
CA PHE A 63 -0.70 -13.86 9.28
C PHE A 63 -0.27 -12.40 9.17
N LEU A 64 -1.08 -11.50 9.69
CA LEU A 64 -0.77 -10.07 9.87
C LEU A 64 -0.79 -9.77 11.37
N ASP A 65 0.34 -9.38 11.91
CA ASP A 65 0.55 -9.12 13.34
C ASP A 65 0.03 -10.27 14.24
N GLY A 66 0.35 -11.50 13.84
CA GLY A 66 -0.08 -12.72 14.53
C GLY A 66 -1.54 -13.12 14.31
N GLN A 67 -2.34 -12.28 13.65
CA GLN A 67 -3.73 -12.61 13.32
C GLN A 67 -3.81 -13.46 12.05
N ASP A 68 -4.47 -14.60 12.14
CA ASP A 68 -4.73 -15.49 11.00
C ASP A 68 -5.82 -14.88 10.09
N MET A 69 -5.39 -14.38 8.93
CA MET A 69 -6.27 -13.68 7.98
C MET A 69 -7.28 -14.64 7.34
N ASN A 70 -7.00 -15.94 7.29
CA ASN A 70 -7.90 -16.94 6.72
C ASN A 70 -9.16 -17.15 7.58
N LYS A 71 -9.03 -16.95 8.89
CA LYS A 71 -10.14 -17.08 9.84
C LYS A 71 -11.02 -15.83 9.94
N CYS A 72 -10.60 -14.73 9.31
CA CYS A 72 -11.32 -13.48 9.36
C CYS A 72 -12.52 -13.48 8.41
N SER A 73 -13.67 -13.05 8.91
CA SER A 73 -14.83 -12.70 8.09
C SER A 73 -14.54 -11.45 7.23
N ASP A 74 -15.34 -11.23 6.19
CA ASP A 74 -15.20 -10.03 5.34
C ASP A 74 -15.33 -8.71 6.12
N LYS A 75 -16.15 -8.70 7.18
CA LYS A 75 -16.29 -7.55 8.07
C LYS A 75 -15.01 -7.30 8.87
N GLU A 76 -14.37 -8.35 9.38
CA GLU A 76 -13.10 -8.24 10.10
C GLU A 76 -11.97 -7.83 9.16
N LEU A 77 -11.89 -8.41 7.95
CA LEU A 77 -10.94 -7.98 6.93
C LEU A 77 -11.13 -6.51 6.55
N ALA A 78 -12.38 -6.04 6.39
CA ALA A 78 -12.66 -4.64 6.12
C ALA A 78 -12.22 -3.71 7.27
N LYS A 79 -12.38 -4.16 8.52
CA LYS A 79 -11.90 -3.43 9.69
C LYS A 79 -10.38 -3.37 9.73
N ILE A 80 -9.69 -4.50 9.50
CA ILE A 80 -8.22 -4.56 9.46
C ILE A 80 -7.67 -3.62 8.37
N ARG A 81 -8.25 -3.64 7.16
CA ARG A 81 -7.86 -2.70 6.08
C ARG A 81 -8.00 -1.26 6.53
N ASN A 82 -9.12 -0.92 7.16
CA ASN A 82 -9.38 0.47 7.56
C ASN A 82 -8.50 0.93 8.70
N ASP A 83 -8.16 0.05 9.64
CA ASP A 83 -7.47 0.42 10.87
C ASP A 83 -5.95 0.27 10.79
N SER A 84 -5.47 -0.71 10.01
CA SER A 84 -4.08 -1.16 10.06
C SER A 84 -3.32 -1.00 8.75
N ILE A 85 -4.01 -0.79 7.60
CA ILE A 85 -3.39 -0.80 6.28
C ILE A 85 -3.68 0.52 5.55
N GLY A 86 -2.63 1.24 5.17
CA GLY A 86 -2.70 2.38 4.27
C GLY A 86 -2.46 1.94 2.82
N LEU A 87 -3.33 2.33 1.89
CA LEU A 87 -3.19 2.01 0.46
C LEU A 87 -2.84 3.26 -0.34
N VAL A 88 -1.76 3.18 -1.12
CA VAL A 88 -1.30 4.20 -2.07
C VAL A 88 -1.31 3.57 -3.47
N MET A 89 -2.23 3.99 -4.33
CA MET A 89 -2.46 3.38 -5.64
C MET A 89 -1.88 4.25 -6.77
N GLN A 90 -1.54 3.63 -7.89
CA GLN A 90 -0.99 4.29 -9.07
C GLN A 90 -1.97 5.33 -9.67
N ASP A 91 -3.28 5.07 -9.66
CA ASP A 91 -4.33 5.97 -10.14
C ASP A 91 -4.85 6.91 -9.04
N PHE A 92 -4.15 6.97 -7.90
CA PHE A 92 -4.47 7.74 -6.69
C PHE A 92 -5.77 7.31 -5.98
N ALA A 93 -6.72 6.70 -6.66
CA ALA A 93 -8.05 6.28 -6.16
C ALA A 93 -8.75 7.40 -5.34
N LEU A 94 -8.75 8.63 -5.84
CA LEU A 94 -9.30 9.82 -5.19
C LEU A 94 -10.65 10.23 -5.80
N LEU A 95 -11.53 10.79 -4.98
CA LEU A 95 -12.79 11.39 -5.43
C LEU A 95 -12.51 12.78 -6.00
N GLY A 96 -12.44 12.89 -7.33
CA GLY A 96 -12.01 14.08 -8.04
C GLY A 96 -12.87 15.32 -7.83
N ASP A 97 -14.18 15.18 -7.62
CA ASP A 97 -15.17 16.24 -7.39
C ASP A 97 -15.23 16.69 -5.92
N LYS A 98 -14.57 15.97 -5.01
CA LYS A 98 -14.49 16.29 -3.59
C LYS A 98 -13.21 17.07 -3.26
N THR A 99 -13.22 17.73 -2.11
CA THR A 99 -12.05 18.46 -1.62
C THR A 99 -10.94 17.52 -1.16
N VAL A 100 -9.72 18.04 -1.09
CA VAL A 100 -8.55 17.36 -0.55
C VAL A 100 -8.83 16.84 0.87
N ILE A 101 -9.28 17.71 1.77
CA ILE A 101 -9.55 17.33 3.15
C ILE A 101 -10.63 16.25 3.25
N PHE A 102 -11.67 16.29 2.40
CA PHE A 102 -12.70 15.27 2.37
C PHE A 102 -12.11 13.90 2.00
N ASN A 103 -11.24 13.85 0.96
CA ASN A 103 -10.58 12.60 0.57
C ASN A 103 -9.74 12.01 1.70
N VAL A 104 -9.01 12.85 2.43
CA VAL A 104 -8.18 12.39 3.57
C VAL A 104 -9.05 11.90 4.73
N MET A 105 -10.23 12.48 4.93
CA MET A 105 -11.17 12.06 5.98
C MET A 105 -11.88 10.73 5.66
N LEU A 106 -11.90 10.25 4.41
CA LEU A 106 -12.67 9.08 3.98
C LEU A 106 -12.52 7.84 4.87
N PRO A 107 -11.31 7.38 5.27
CA PRO A 107 -11.17 6.19 6.10
C PRO A 107 -11.90 6.31 7.45
N MET A 108 -12.00 7.52 8.00
CA MET A 108 -12.60 7.78 9.30
C MET A 108 -14.14 7.81 9.28
N PHE A 109 -14.78 7.85 8.08
CA PHE A 109 -16.25 7.71 7.99
C PHE A 109 -16.73 6.27 8.24
N PHE A 110 -15.83 5.30 8.19
CA PHE A 110 -16.14 3.87 8.38
C PHE A 110 -15.90 3.38 9.81
N ASP A 111 -15.57 4.28 10.72
CA ASP A 111 -15.44 4.02 12.15
C ASP A 111 -16.24 5.05 12.97
N HIS A 112 -16.12 5.01 14.28
CA HIS A 112 -16.84 5.91 15.19
C HIS A 112 -16.07 7.21 15.51
N THR A 113 -15.10 7.62 14.67
CA THR A 113 -14.33 8.85 14.88
C THR A 113 -15.25 10.08 14.83
N PRO A 114 -15.28 10.94 15.86
CA PRO A 114 -16.08 12.16 15.85
C PRO A 114 -15.63 13.11 14.72
N PHE A 115 -16.56 13.77 14.05
CA PHE A 115 -16.28 14.65 12.91
C PHE A 115 -15.24 15.74 13.21
N LYS A 116 -15.24 16.28 14.43
CA LYS A 116 -14.25 17.28 14.88
C LYS A 116 -12.83 16.70 14.86
N ASP A 117 -12.69 15.45 15.30
CA ASP A 117 -11.39 14.75 15.32
C ASP A 117 -10.96 14.33 13.92
N MET A 118 -11.88 13.89 13.05
CA MET A 118 -11.59 13.61 11.62
C MET A 118 -10.91 14.80 10.96
N LYS A 119 -11.46 16.01 11.14
CA LYS A 119 -10.90 17.23 10.54
C LYS A 119 -9.50 17.52 11.07
N ARG A 120 -9.31 17.43 12.39
CA ARG A 120 -8.02 17.64 13.04
C ARG A 120 -6.96 16.65 12.56
N LEU A 121 -7.30 15.35 12.50
CA LEU A 121 -6.40 14.30 12.05
C LEU A 121 -6.05 14.47 10.56
N ALA A 122 -7.03 14.82 9.72
CA ALA A 122 -6.80 15.10 8.31
C ALA A 122 -5.88 16.30 8.10
N GLU A 123 -6.02 17.37 8.89
CA GLU A 123 -5.14 18.54 8.82
C GLU A 123 -3.70 18.19 9.21
N ILE A 124 -3.50 17.32 10.20
CA ILE A 124 -2.17 16.80 10.58
C ILE A 124 -1.56 16.00 9.41
N ALA A 125 -2.30 15.04 8.85
CA ALA A 125 -1.81 14.25 7.73
C ALA A 125 -1.47 15.12 6.49
N LEU A 126 -2.26 16.16 6.22
CA LEU A 126 -1.97 17.12 5.14
C LEU A 126 -0.73 17.96 5.43
N GLN A 127 -0.43 18.25 6.69
CA GLN A 127 0.80 18.95 7.08
C GLN A 127 2.03 18.05 6.87
N GLU A 128 1.97 16.79 7.25
CA GLU A 128 3.04 15.80 7.06
C GLU A 128 3.37 15.58 5.58
N THR A 129 2.34 15.62 4.72
CA THR A 129 2.53 15.50 3.26
C THR A 129 2.79 16.82 2.55
N GLY A 130 2.87 17.94 3.28
CA GLY A 130 3.25 19.26 2.75
C GLY A 130 2.21 19.93 1.85
N ILE A 131 0.91 19.59 1.99
CA ILE A 131 -0.16 20.11 1.12
C ILE A 131 -1.33 20.75 1.89
N SER A 132 -1.11 21.21 3.12
CA SER A 132 -2.15 21.85 3.96
C SER A 132 -2.82 23.05 3.29
N ASN A 133 -2.08 23.80 2.46
CA ASN A 133 -2.58 24.95 1.70
C ASN A 133 -3.62 24.58 0.63
N LEU A 134 -3.69 23.29 0.26
CA LEU A 134 -4.60 22.80 -0.77
C LEU A 134 -5.87 22.16 -0.20
N LYS A 135 -6.05 22.11 1.12
CA LYS A 135 -7.11 21.34 1.80
C LYS A 135 -8.52 21.58 1.29
N ASN A 136 -8.83 22.80 0.83
CA ASN A 136 -10.15 23.21 0.35
C ASN A 136 -10.30 23.10 -1.18
N LYS A 137 -9.23 22.81 -1.93
CA LYS A 137 -9.30 22.59 -3.37
C LYS A 137 -9.95 21.26 -3.69
N LYS A 138 -10.61 21.17 -4.84
CA LYS A 138 -11.07 19.90 -5.40
C LYS A 138 -9.89 19.14 -5.98
N VAL A 139 -9.91 17.80 -5.86
CA VAL A 139 -8.81 16.93 -6.32
C VAL A 139 -8.58 17.03 -7.84
N ASN A 140 -9.64 17.24 -8.64
CA ASN A 140 -9.50 17.43 -10.09
C ASN A 140 -8.71 18.70 -10.50
N GLN A 141 -8.45 19.62 -9.58
CA GLN A 141 -7.67 20.84 -9.79
C GLN A 141 -6.18 20.66 -9.45
N LEU A 142 -5.76 19.45 -9.05
CA LEU A 142 -4.41 19.17 -8.57
C LEU A 142 -3.54 18.57 -9.67
N SER A 143 -2.22 18.82 -9.60
CA SER A 143 -1.22 18.07 -10.36
C SER A 143 -1.12 16.60 -9.90
N GLY A 144 -0.46 15.75 -10.71
CA GLY A 144 -0.23 14.34 -10.36
C GLY A 144 0.48 14.18 -9.01
N GLY A 145 1.59 14.88 -8.78
CA GLY A 145 2.32 14.83 -7.52
C GLY A 145 1.50 15.35 -6.32
N GLN A 146 0.66 16.37 -6.52
CA GLN A 146 -0.26 16.81 -5.46
C GLN A 146 -1.32 15.77 -5.14
N LYS A 147 -1.88 15.08 -6.15
CA LYS A 147 -2.81 13.97 -5.95
C LYS A 147 -2.15 12.82 -5.19
N GLN A 148 -0.91 12.50 -5.52
CA GLN A 148 -0.17 11.45 -4.83
C GLN A 148 0.05 11.80 -3.35
N ARG A 149 0.41 13.05 -3.05
CA ARG A 149 0.51 13.52 -1.65
C ARG A 149 -0.83 13.43 -0.90
N VAL A 150 -1.97 13.68 -1.56
CA VAL A 150 -3.31 13.48 -0.98
C VAL A 150 -3.57 11.99 -0.73
N SER A 151 -3.19 11.11 -1.66
CA SER A 151 -3.33 9.65 -1.50
C SER A 151 -2.52 9.15 -0.30
N ILE A 152 -1.28 9.63 -0.14
CA ILE A 152 -0.44 9.32 1.02
C ILE A 152 -1.06 9.88 2.32
N ALA A 153 -1.50 11.16 2.32
CA ALA A 153 -2.16 11.75 3.48
C ALA A 153 -3.38 10.93 3.94
N ARG A 154 -4.19 10.45 2.98
CA ARG A 154 -5.31 9.55 3.24
C ARG A 154 -4.84 8.20 3.82
N ALA A 155 -3.75 7.65 3.31
CA ALA A 155 -3.21 6.38 3.77
C ALA A 155 -2.72 6.46 5.24
N ILE A 156 -2.09 7.59 5.64
CA ILE A 156 -1.48 7.73 6.96
C ILE A 156 -2.41 8.34 8.02
N VAL A 157 -3.60 8.84 7.65
CA VAL A 157 -4.48 9.61 8.56
C VAL A 157 -4.88 8.86 9.83
N LYS A 158 -4.92 7.53 9.77
CA LYS A 158 -5.22 6.63 10.91
C LYS A 158 -3.97 6.00 11.54
N ARG A 159 -2.76 6.42 11.13
CA ARG A 159 -1.50 5.84 11.63
C ARG A 159 -1.44 4.32 11.43
N PRO A 160 -1.49 3.83 10.19
CA PRO A 160 -1.47 2.40 9.91
C PRO A 160 -0.12 1.78 10.30
N MET A 161 -0.11 0.47 10.60
CA MET A 161 1.14 -0.27 10.81
C MET A 161 1.83 -0.65 9.48
N LEU A 162 1.05 -0.70 8.39
CA LEU A 162 1.50 -1.13 7.06
C LEU A 162 1.02 -0.14 5.99
N ILE A 163 1.92 0.32 5.14
CA ILE A 163 1.59 1.00 3.88
C ILE A 163 1.92 0.08 2.71
N LEU A 164 0.94 -0.10 1.83
CA LEU A 164 1.09 -0.80 0.56
C LEU A 164 1.00 0.22 -0.58
N ALA A 165 2.07 0.37 -1.35
CA ALA A 165 2.16 1.32 -2.44
C ALA A 165 2.31 0.58 -3.78
N ASP A 166 1.30 0.69 -4.66
CA ASP A 166 1.31 0.12 -6.00
C ASP A 166 1.76 1.20 -7.00
N GLU A 167 2.96 1.04 -7.57
CA GLU A 167 3.58 1.96 -8.53
C GLU A 167 3.44 3.44 -8.10
N PRO A 168 3.88 3.83 -6.88
CA PRO A 168 3.54 5.13 -6.29
C PRO A 168 4.08 6.34 -7.06
N THR A 169 5.00 6.12 -8.01
CA THR A 169 5.65 7.13 -8.84
C THR A 169 5.34 7.00 -10.33
N GLY A 170 4.64 5.95 -10.73
CA GLY A 170 4.47 5.57 -12.14
C GLY A 170 3.73 6.60 -13.03
N ALA A 171 2.97 7.53 -12.42
CA ALA A 171 2.27 8.61 -13.12
C ALA A 171 2.95 9.99 -12.95
N LEU A 172 4.19 10.05 -12.42
CA LEU A 172 4.88 11.27 -12.02
C LEU A 172 6.15 11.47 -12.84
N ASP A 173 6.61 12.71 -12.91
CA ASP A 173 7.97 13.00 -13.39
C ASP A 173 9.02 12.53 -12.35
N SER A 174 10.26 12.29 -12.82
CA SER A 174 11.32 11.71 -11.99
C SER A 174 11.62 12.51 -10.72
N LYS A 175 11.61 13.85 -10.79
CA LYS A 175 11.87 14.71 -9.63
C LYS A 175 10.77 14.56 -8.58
N THR A 176 9.51 14.64 -9.01
CA THR A 176 8.36 14.44 -8.13
C THR A 176 8.33 13.02 -7.57
N GLY A 177 8.72 12.01 -8.37
CA GLY A 177 8.85 10.62 -7.93
C GLY A 177 9.83 10.46 -6.76
N ILE A 178 11.01 11.08 -6.86
CA ILE A 178 12.00 11.09 -5.76
C ILE A 178 11.41 11.73 -4.49
N GLU A 179 10.74 12.89 -4.62
CA GLU A 179 10.10 13.55 -3.47
C GLU A 179 9.05 12.66 -2.78
N ILE A 180 8.32 11.84 -3.54
CA ILE A 180 7.36 10.88 -2.99
C ILE A 180 8.07 9.74 -2.26
N MET A 181 9.15 9.20 -2.83
CA MET A 181 9.93 8.14 -2.19
C MET A 181 10.63 8.63 -0.92
N ASP A 182 11.17 9.84 -0.91
CA ASP A 182 11.73 10.48 0.29
C ASP A 182 10.66 10.62 1.41
N MET A 183 9.42 10.96 1.04
CA MET A 183 8.31 11.04 1.98
C MET A 183 7.99 9.65 2.56
N LEU A 184 7.91 8.61 1.74
CA LEU A 184 7.70 7.23 2.20
C LEU A 184 8.86 6.76 3.09
N SER A 185 10.11 7.05 2.71
CA SER A 185 11.29 6.75 3.52
C SER A 185 11.23 7.41 4.90
N ASN A 186 10.77 8.67 4.99
CA ASN A 186 10.61 9.34 6.27
C ASN A 186 9.51 8.70 7.13
N LEU A 187 8.39 8.30 6.54
CA LEU A 187 7.34 7.56 7.24
C LEU A 187 7.83 6.19 7.75
N ASN A 188 8.68 5.52 6.97
CA ASN A 188 9.30 4.26 7.40
C ASN A 188 10.24 4.48 8.61
N LYS A 189 11.07 5.54 8.60
CA LYS A 189 11.92 5.92 9.75
C LYS A 189 11.12 6.23 11.02
N GLU A 190 9.83 6.57 10.90
CA GLU A 190 8.90 6.72 12.01
C GLU A 190 8.33 5.37 12.51
N GLY A 191 8.76 4.24 11.91
CA GLY A 191 8.40 2.88 12.32
C GLY A 191 7.27 2.24 11.50
N ILE A 192 6.76 2.89 10.46
CA ILE A 192 5.73 2.30 9.62
C ILE A 192 6.38 1.30 8.65
N THR A 193 5.87 0.07 8.59
CA THR A 193 6.29 -0.91 7.58
C THR A 193 5.75 -0.50 6.22
N ILE A 194 6.60 -0.50 5.19
CA ILE A 194 6.21 -0.06 3.84
C ILE A 194 6.61 -1.10 2.82
N ILE A 195 5.65 -1.47 1.95
CA ILE A 195 5.87 -2.33 0.80
C ILE A 195 5.54 -1.55 -0.47
N VAL A 196 6.53 -1.39 -1.34
CA VAL A 196 6.41 -0.71 -2.62
C VAL A 196 6.44 -1.76 -3.74
N VAL A 197 5.38 -1.85 -4.52
CA VAL A 197 5.39 -2.60 -5.77
C VAL A 197 5.84 -1.66 -6.88
N THR A 198 6.88 -2.04 -7.61
CA THR A 198 7.38 -1.26 -8.75
C THR A 198 8.11 -2.15 -9.77
N HIS A 199 8.23 -1.66 -10.98
CA HIS A 199 9.12 -2.24 -12.01
C HIS A 199 10.36 -1.38 -12.22
N ASP A 200 10.45 -0.23 -11.57
CA ASP A 200 11.56 0.72 -11.64
C ASP A 200 12.60 0.41 -10.56
N ARG A 201 13.84 0.13 -11.00
CA ARG A 201 14.96 -0.19 -10.11
C ARG A 201 15.45 1.01 -9.32
N ASP A 202 15.34 2.22 -9.86
CA ASP A 202 15.76 3.44 -9.17
C ASP A 202 14.81 3.71 -7.98
N ILE A 203 13.53 3.43 -8.16
CA ILE A 203 12.53 3.50 -7.08
C ILE A 203 12.77 2.38 -6.05
N ALA A 204 13.10 1.17 -6.50
CA ALA A 204 13.39 0.05 -5.60
C ALA A 204 14.65 0.28 -4.75
N SER A 205 15.61 1.08 -5.23
CA SER A 205 16.84 1.41 -4.48
C SER A 205 16.62 2.27 -3.23
N PHE A 206 15.43 2.85 -3.04
CA PHE A 206 15.04 3.51 -1.79
C PHE A 206 14.72 2.52 -0.67
N CYS A 207 14.46 1.25 -1.03
CA CYS A 207 14.04 0.22 -0.09
C CYS A 207 15.24 -0.62 0.33
N HIS A 208 15.34 -0.95 1.63
CA HIS A 208 16.45 -1.74 2.19
C HIS A 208 16.41 -3.22 1.77
N ARG A 209 15.25 -3.72 1.33
CA ARG A 209 15.04 -5.10 0.91
C ARG A 209 14.30 -5.15 -0.42
N GLN A 210 14.78 -6.00 -1.32
CA GLN A 210 14.23 -6.14 -2.66
C GLN A 210 13.84 -7.59 -2.93
N ILE A 211 12.55 -7.83 -3.14
CA ILE A 211 11.97 -9.13 -3.46
C ILE A 211 11.59 -9.13 -4.94
N THR A 212 12.10 -10.07 -5.70
CA THR A 212 11.77 -10.19 -7.13
C THR A 212 10.79 -11.32 -7.37
N LEU A 213 9.67 -11.00 -8.04
CA LEU A 213 8.67 -11.97 -8.48
C LEU A 213 8.81 -12.25 -9.99
N ALA A 214 8.73 -13.53 -10.37
CA ALA A 214 8.55 -13.97 -11.74
C ALA A 214 7.59 -15.17 -11.77
N ASP A 215 6.67 -15.16 -12.71
CA ASP A 215 5.70 -16.26 -12.94
C ASP A 215 5.01 -16.75 -11.66
N GLY A 216 4.62 -15.80 -10.81
CA GLY A 216 3.93 -16.05 -9.54
C GLY A 216 4.82 -16.59 -8.41
N LYS A 217 6.15 -16.61 -8.56
CA LYS A 217 7.10 -17.11 -7.56
C LYS A 217 8.10 -16.05 -7.12
N VAL A 218 8.61 -16.18 -5.90
CA VAL A 218 9.77 -15.42 -5.44
C VAL A 218 11.02 -16.06 -6.04
N ILE A 219 11.76 -15.29 -6.84
CA ILE A 219 13.02 -15.73 -7.46
C ILE A 219 14.26 -15.14 -6.81
N SER A 220 14.11 -14.06 -6.05
CA SER A 220 15.19 -13.39 -5.32
C SER A 220 14.60 -12.62 -4.14
N ASP A 221 15.32 -12.60 -3.03
CA ASP A 221 15.05 -11.83 -1.82
C ASP A 221 16.40 -11.35 -1.28
N ILE A 222 16.68 -10.06 -1.44
CA ILE A 222 17.97 -9.46 -1.13
C ILE A 222 17.71 -8.32 -0.14
N THR A 223 18.44 -8.33 0.97
CA THR A 223 18.50 -7.22 1.92
C THR A 223 19.83 -6.54 1.74
N ASP A 224 19.85 -5.22 1.60
CA ASP A 224 21.10 -4.46 1.63
C ASP A 224 21.60 -4.51 3.08
N ASP A 225 22.72 -5.23 3.29
CA ASP A 225 23.44 -5.18 4.56
C ASP A 225 23.99 -3.74 4.72
N GLU A 226 23.73 -3.10 5.87
CA GLU A 226 24.28 -1.79 6.25
C GLU A 226 25.80 -1.74 6.23
#